data_e3cc89b184c1742978f5f8d314604d22
#
_entry.id   e3cc89b184c1742978f5f8d314604d22
#
_cell.length_a   1.000
_cell.length_b   1.000
_cell.length_c   1.000
_cell.angle_alpha   90.00
_cell.angle_beta   90.00
_cell.angle_gamma   90.00
#
_symmetry.space_group_name_H-M   'P 1'
#
loop_
_entity.id
_entity.type
_entity.pdbx_description
1 polymer ?
#
loop_
_entity_poly.entity_id
_entity_poly.type
_entity_poly.pdbx_seq_one_letter_code
_entity_poly.pdbx_strand_id
1 'polypeptide(L)'
;MAPLTVLLIFGMTTLLTLFGSAGFTDAMVVTQFELTGGSTSYDGRFSRVADRLLDRDGTILIGQYQSMQEIVAPITKGHRTFSLFTSGVQGADAPSATINGSSITVDLSSLFFGVSRGESLRAWNIGGLAQGVFNPETSEFSLSWTHVFDNGEHKEKHGWQHDDRTARFFLQGKALGLAPTPVPLPASLLLFAGGFMGLGGLAFRKRRALATGTTA
;
A
#
# COMPACT_ATOMS: atom_id res chain seq x y z
N MET A 1 -19.30 60.34 -7.26
CA MET A 1 -19.06 59.37 -6.14
C MET A 1 -19.32 57.94 -6.61
N ALA A 2 -18.57 57.41 -7.56
CA ALA A 2 -18.78 56.05 -8.03
C ALA A 2 -17.55 55.35 -8.61
N PRO A 3 -16.38 55.36 -7.95
CA PRO A 3 -15.32 54.44 -8.37
C PRO A 3 -14.96 53.37 -7.32
N LEU A 4 -15.51 53.40 -6.10
CA LEU A 4 -15.03 52.50 -5.03
C LEU A 4 -15.71 51.10 -5.06
N THR A 5 -16.91 50.99 -5.63
CA THR A 5 -17.70 49.75 -5.67
C THR A 5 -17.20 48.78 -6.76
N VAL A 6 -16.66 49.28 -7.87
CA VAL A 6 -16.17 48.49 -8.99
C VAL A 6 -14.85 47.81 -8.67
N LEU A 7 -13.99 48.41 -7.83
CA LEU A 7 -12.70 47.85 -7.44
C LEU A 7 -12.81 46.64 -6.51
N LEU A 8 -13.91 46.58 -5.72
CA LEU A 8 -14.15 45.48 -4.77
C LEU A 8 -14.67 44.22 -5.46
N ILE A 9 -15.36 44.34 -6.57
CA ILE A 9 -15.90 43.22 -7.37
C ILE A 9 -14.76 42.57 -8.17
N PHE A 10 -13.82 43.35 -8.70
CA PHE A 10 -12.67 42.80 -9.45
C PHE A 10 -11.64 42.10 -8.54
N GLY A 11 -11.49 42.52 -7.28
CA GLY A 11 -10.63 41.87 -6.31
C GLY A 11 -11.12 40.50 -5.82
N MET A 12 -12.43 40.27 -5.85
CA MET A 12 -13.04 39.04 -5.37
C MET A 12 -13.07 37.93 -6.43
N THR A 13 -13.09 38.30 -7.71
CA THR A 13 -13.08 37.33 -8.83
C THR A 13 -11.69 36.75 -9.10
N THR A 14 -10.61 37.47 -8.78
CA THR A 14 -9.24 37.00 -9.00
C THR A 14 -8.76 36.05 -7.91
N LEU A 15 -9.37 36.03 -6.74
CA LEU A 15 -8.98 35.13 -5.63
C LEU A 15 -9.57 33.71 -5.77
N LEU A 16 -10.60 33.53 -6.61
CA LEU A 16 -11.29 32.25 -6.77
C LEU A 16 -10.60 31.28 -7.77
N THR A 17 -9.64 31.77 -8.56
CA THR A 17 -8.97 30.96 -9.59
C THR A 17 -7.63 30.35 -9.14
N LEU A 18 -7.19 30.62 -7.91
CA LEU A 18 -5.92 30.08 -7.36
C LEU A 18 -6.08 28.78 -6.56
N PHE A 19 -7.30 28.28 -6.39
CA PHE A 19 -7.51 26.93 -5.92
C PHE A 19 -7.41 25.95 -7.10
N GLY A 20 -6.23 25.94 -7.74
CA GLY A 20 -5.84 24.88 -8.64
C GLY A 20 -6.03 23.55 -7.90
N SER A 21 -6.76 22.65 -8.52
CA SER A 21 -7.00 21.28 -8.11
C SER A 21 -5.69 20.65 -7.57
N ALA A 22 -5.48 20.73 -6.26
CA ALA A 22 -4.64 19.78 -5.57
C ALA A 22 -5.31 18.43 -5.84
N GLY A 23 -4.78 17.68 -6.79
CA GLY A 23 -5.23 16.31 -7.04
C GLY A 23 -5.06 15.56 -5.73
N PHE A 24 -6.18 15.30 -5.07
CA PHE A 24 -6.19 14.40 -3.92
C PHE A 24 -5.87 13.02 -4.49
N THR A 25 -4.65 12.55 -4.30
CA THR A 25 -4.33 11.14 -4.50
C THR A 25 -4.99 10.39 -3.35
N ASP A 26 -6.21 9.89 -3.61
CA ASP A 26 -6.87 9.00 -2.67
C ASP A 26 -6.00 7.76 -2.50
N ALA A 27 -5.39 7.62 -1.33
CA ALA A 27 -4.74 6.37 -0.95
C ALA A 27 -5.84 5.32 -0.77
N MET A 28 -5.73 4.21 -1.52
CA MET A 28 -6.68 3.10 -1.40
C MET A 28 -6.17 2.09 -0.37
N VAL A 29 -7.06 1.63 0.51
CA VAL A 29 -6.78 0.52 1.42
C VAL A 29 -7.12 -0.79 0.72
N VAL A 30 -6.12 -1.65 0.58
CA VAL A 30 -6.26 -3.01 0.06
C VAL A 30 -6.44 -3.95 1.24
N THR A 31 -7.37 -4.90 1.14
CA THR A 31 -7.56 -5.94 2.17
C THR A 31 -7.02 -7.29 1.73
N GLN A 32 -6.93 -7.53 0.42
CA GLN A 32 -6.42 -8.80 -0.10
C GLN A 32 -5.92 -8.66 -1.55
N PHE A 33 -5.01 -9.52 -1.92
CA PHE A 33 -4.56 -9.74 -3.30
C PHE A 33 -4.99 -11.12 -3.78
N GLU A 34 -5.74 -11.17 -4.87
CA GLU A 34 -5.95 -12.39 -5.64
C GLU A 34 -4.80 -12.57 -6.62
N LEU A 35 -4.02 -13.61 -6.43
CA LEU A 35 -2.89 -13.95 -7.30
C LEU A 35 -3.41 -14.70 -8.52
N THR A 36 -2.93 -14.34 -9.70
CA THR A 36 -3.20 -15.03 -10.97
C THR A 36 -1.93 -15.55 -11.62
N GLY A 37 -0.80 -15.42 -10.96
CA GLY A 37 0.50 -15.92 -11.39
C GLY A 37 1.66 -15.18 -10.77
N GLY A 38 2.83 -15.74 -10.97
CA GLY A 38 4.09 -15.19 -10.51
C GLY A 38 5.27 -16.03 -10.98
N SER A 39 6.47 -15.61 -10.66
CA SER A 39 7.70 -16.32 -11.03
C SER A 39 8.86 -15.97 -10.10
N THR A 40 9.93 -16.76 -10.20
CA THR A 40 11.19 -16.44 -9.53
C THR A 40 12.38 -16.72 -10.44
N SER A 41 13.39 -15.84 -10.36
CA SER A 41 14.69 -16.06 -11.01
C SER A 41 15.72 -16.72 -10.08
N TYR A 42 15.26 -17.38 -9.02
CA TYR A 42 16.16 -18.08 -8.09
C TYR A 42 16.81 -19.29 -8.75
N ASP A 43 18.14 -19.37 -8.70
CA ASP A 43 18.92 -20.51 -9.19
C ASP A 43 19.36 -21.41 -8.04
N GLY A 44 18.44 -22.21 -7.54
CA GLY A 44 18.69 -23.11 -6.40
C GLY A 44 17.92 -24.42 -6.49
N ARG A 45 18.17 -25.32 -5.55
CA ARG A 45 17.64 -26.70 -5.53
C ARG A 45 16.12 -26.78 -5.66
N PHE A 46 15.39 -25.78 -5.15
CA PHE A 46 13.92 -25.74 -5.15
C PHE A 46 13.33 -24.69 -6.10
N SER A 47 14.15 -24.07 -6.95
CA SER A 47 13.74 -23.01 -7.86
C SER A 47 12.48 -23.36 -8.66
N ARG A 48 12.46 -24.53 -9.32
CA ARG A 48 11.33 -24.99 -10.13
C ARG A 48 10.04 -25.21 -9.33
N VAL A 49 10.15 -25.56 -8.04
CA VAL A 49 8.97 -25.77 -7.20
C VAL A 49 8.48 -24.42 -6.67
N ALA A 50 9.38 -23.54 -6.29
CA ALA A 50 9.05 -22.17 -5.87
C ALA A 50 8.36 -21.40 -7.01
N ASP A 51 8.90 -21.50 -8.22
CA ASP A 51 8.31 -20.92 -9.42
C ASP A 51 6.89 -21.43 -9.67
N ARG A 52 6.67 -22.74 -9.61
CA ARG A 52 5.33 -23.34 -9.74
C ARG A 52 4.36 -22.98 -8.63
N LEU A 53 4.83 -22.70 -7.41
CA LEU A 53 3.97 -22.22 -6.32
C LEU A 53 3.54 -20.78 -6.55
N LEU A 54 4.47 -19.93 -6.99
CA LEU A 54 4.20 -18.53 -7.29
C LEU A 54 3.27 -18.37 -8.51
N ASP A 55 3.36 -19.29 -9.49
CA ASP A 55 2.52 -19.31 -10.70
C ASP A 55 1.09 -19.83 -10.45
N ARG A 56 0.73 -20.15 -9.21
CA ARG A 56 -0.61 -20.61 -8.87
C ARG A 56 -1.53 -19.48 -8.48
N ASP A 57 -2.81 -19.68 -8.79
CA ASP A 57 -3.87 -18.85 -8.23
C ASP A 57 -3.88 -18.98 -6.71
N GLY A 58 -4.13 -17.87 -6.04
CA GLY A 58 -4.12 -17.84 -4.58
C GLY A 58 -4.56 -16.50 -4.03
N THR A 59 -4.39 -16.33 -2.72
CA THR A 59 -4.81 -15.12 -2.02
C THR A 59 -3.80 -14.74 -0.96
N ILE A 60 -3.34 -13.48 -0.97
CA ILE A 60 -2.59 -12.87 0.12
C ILE A 60 -3.51 -11.90 0.86
N LEU A 61 -3.74 -12.15 2.16
CA LEU A 61 -4.47 -11.24 3.04
C LEU A 61 -3.55 -10.15 3.58
N ILE A 62 -4.03 -8.92 3.53
CA ILE A 62 -3.30 -7.76 4.05
C ILE A 62 -3.66 -7.55 5.52
N GLY A 63 -2.65 -7.29 6.35
CA GLY A 63 -2.80 -7.12 7.80
C GLY A 63 -2.95 -8.42 8.60
N GLN A 64 -2.77 -9.59 7.97
CA GLN A 64 -2.95 -10.90 8.62
C GLN A 64 -1.85 -11.88 8.21
N TYR A 65 -1.48 -12.77 9.14
CA TYR A 65 -0.64 -13.91 8.81
C TYR A 65 -1.50 -15.07 8.30
N GLN A 66 -0.97 -15.81 7.34
CA GLN A 66 -1.63 -16.94 6.70
C GLN A 66 -0.79 -18.21 6.83
N SER A 67 -1.46 -19.31 7.10
CA SER A 67 -0.83 -20.64 7.26
C SER A 67 -0.44 -21.24 5.90
N MET A 68 0.26 -22.39 5.93
CA MET A 68 0.86 -23.05 4.77
C MET A 68 -0.11 -23.53 3.67
N GLN A 69 -1.42 -23.39 3.82
CA GLN A 69 -2.39 -23.85 2.82
C GLN A 69 -3.32 -22.72 2.37
N GLU A 70 -3.15 -21.52 2.94
CA GLU A 70 -4.10 -20.43 2.77
C GLU A 70 -3.72 -19.47 1.64
N ILE A 71 -2.43 -19.33 1.30
CA ILE A 71 -1.99 -18.43 0.22
C ILE A 71 -2.23 -19.09 -1.14
N VAL A 72 -1.63 -20.25 -1.38
CA VAL A 72 -1.79 -21.07 -2.58
C VAL A 72 -1.88 -22.53 -2.21
N ALA A 73 -2.52 -23.33 -3.04
CA ALA A 73 -2.56 -24.77 -2.84
C ALA A 73 -1.14 -25.36 -2.82
N PRO A 74 -0.76 -26.13 -1.78
CA PRO A 74 0.58 -26.67 -1.66
C PRO A 74 0.91 -27.69 -2.76
N ILE A 75 2.20 -27.91 -3.01
CA ILE A 75 2.70 -28.93 -3.95
C ILE A 75 3.31 -30.07 -3.17
N THR A 76 2.77 -31.27 -3.32
CA THR A 76 3.35 -32.48 -2.75
C THR A 76 4.18 -33.24 -3.78
N LYS A 77 5.42 -33.56 -3.43
CA LYS A 77 6.31 -34.38 -4.25
C LYS A 77 7.00 -35.44 -3.39
N GLY A 78 6.57 -36.67 -3.53
CA GLY A 78 6.99 -37.77 -2.65
C GLY A 78 6.56 -37.50 -1.20
N HIS A 79 7.49 -37.52 -0.27
CA HIS A 79 7.24 -37.28 1.16
C HIS A 79 7.41 -35.81 1.57
N ARG A 80 7.46 -34.88 0.63
CA ARG A 80 7.66 -33.46 0.89
C ARG A 80 6.49 -32.66 0.39
N THR A 81 6.02 -31.73 1.21
CA THR A 81 5.01 -30.74 0.84
C THR A 81 5.66 -29.36 0.85
N PHE A 82 5.45 -28.64 -0.22
CA PHE A 82 5.97 -27.29 -0.46
C PHE A 82 4.81 -26.32 -0.39
N SER A 83 4.98 -25.20 0.31
CA SER A 83 3.93 -24.22 0.55
C SER A 83 4.50 -22.80 0.67
N LEU A 84 3.63 -21.81 0.44
CA LEU A 84 3.84 -20.41 0.81
C LEU A 84 3.03 -20.12 2.05
N PHE A 85 3.53 -19.26 2.93
CA PHE A 85 2.83 -18.80 4.12
C PHE A 85 3.43 -17.49 4.61
N THR A 86 2.69 -16.75 5.43
CA THR A 86 3.22 -15.55 6.09
C THR A 86 3.32 -15.78 7.59
N SER A 87 4.36 -15.22 8.22
CA SER A 87 4.62 -15.43 9.64
C SER A 87 5.38 -14.24 10.24
N GLY A 88 5.09 -13.94 11.51
CA GLY A 88 5.84 -12.99 12.34
C GLY A 88 7.16 -13.51 12.88
N VAL A 89 7.61 -14.70 12.44
CA VAL A 89 8.96 -15.21 12.77
C VAL A 89 9.99 -14.21 12.26
N GLN A 90 11.01 -13.95 13.07
CA GLN A 90 12.04 -12.91 12.83
C GLN A 90 11.53 -11.46 12.96
N GLY A 91 10.35 -11.23 13.54
CA GLY A 91 9.84 -9.90 13.83
C GLY A 91 9.28 -9.15 12.62
N ALA A 92 9.02 -9.84 11.50
CA ALA A 92 8.36 -9.24 10.35
C ALA A 92 6.86 -9.02 10.63
N ASP A 93 6.35 -7.85 10.28
CA ASP A 93 4.93 -7.53 10.38
C ASP A 93 4.11 -8.29 9.33
N ALA A 94 2.80 -8.41 9.57
CA ALA A 94 1.87 -8.97 8.58
C ALA A 94 1.91 -8.14 7.28
N PRO A 95 1.62 -8.75 6.10
CA PRO A 95 1.69 -8.05 4.84
C PRO A 95 0.92 -6.74 4.85
N SER A 96 1.51 -5.68 4.31
CA SER A 96 0.87 -4.37 4.18
C SER A 96 0.99 -3.84 2.76
N ALA A 97 0.04 -2.98 2.34
CA ALA A 97 0.02 -2.45 0.98
C ALA A 97 -0.37 -0.97 0.95
N THR A 98 0.25 -0.23 0.04
CA THR A 98 -0.07 1.16 -0.25
C THR A 98 -0.19 1.34 -1.77
N ILE A 99 -1.30 1.94 -2.22
CA ILE A 99 -1.53 2.28 -3.62
C ILE A 99 -1.61 3.81 -3.73
N ASN A 100 -0.81 4.36 -4.66
CA ASN A 100 -0.79 5.79 -5.00
C ASN A 100 -0.95 5.94 -6.51
N GLY A 101 -2.17 6.22 -6.96
CA GLY A 101 -2.49 6.26 -8.38
C GLY A 101 -2.20 4.93 -9.07
N SER A 102 -1.27 4.90 -10.02
CA SER A 102 -0.84 3.68 -10.73
C SER A 102 0.39 2.99 -10.12
N SER A 103 0.87 3.44 -8.97
CA SER A 103 1.99 2.81 -8.26
C SER A 103 1.49 2.01 -7.06
N ILE A 104 2.05 0.84 -6.85
CA ILE A 104 1.75 -0.02 -5.70
C ILE A 104 3.04 -0.42 -5.01
N THR A 105 3.01 -0.39 -3.68
CA THR A 105 4.09 -0.88 -2.80
C THR A 105 3.48 -1.85 -1.79
N VAL A 106 4.08 -3.01 -1.66
CA VAL A 106 3.61 -4.07 -0.75
C VAL A 106 4.78 -4.55 0.10
N ASP A 107 4.62 -4.52 1.40
CA ASP A 107 5.55 -5.17 2.31
C ASP A 107 5.17 -6.65 2.46
N LEU A 108 6.00 -7.50 1.90
CA LEU A 108 5.91 -8.96 1.96
C LEU A 108 7.03 -9.56 2.84
N SER A 109 7.66 -8.78 3.72
CA SER A 109 8.81 -9.23 4.53
C SER A 109 8.50 -10.47 5.39
N SER A 110 7.23 -10.73 5.66
CA SER A 110 6.73 -11.91 6.37
C SER A 110 6.45 -13.13 5.47
N LEU A 111 6.77 -13.08 4.17
CA LEU A 111 6.52 -14.19 3.24
C LEU A 111 7.62 -15.25 3.30
N PHE A 112 7.20 -16.50 3.50
CA PHE A 112 8.10 -17.65 3.59
C PHE A 112 7.74 -18.71 2.55
N PHE A 113 8.79 -19.39 2.08
CA PHE A 113 8.72 -20.65 1.37
C PHE A 113 9.02 -21.78 2.34
N GLY A 114 8.10 -22.73 2.49
CA GLY A 114 8.22 -23.85 3.42
C GLY A 114 8.33 -25.20 2.73
N VAL A 115 9.08 -26.09 3.35
CA VAL A 115 9.16 -27.52 2.97
C VAL A 115 8.93 -28.36 4.22
N SER A 116 7.81 -29.09 4.24
CA SER A 116 7.50 -30.02 5.31
C SER A 116 7.76 -31.48 4.89
N ARG A 117 8.19 -32.30 5.85
CA ARG A 117 8.34 -33.74 5.72
C ARG A 117 7.95 -34.40 7.05
N GLY A 118 6.78 -35.01 7.10
CA GLY A 118 6.18 -35.45 8.37
C GLY A 118 6.03 -34.23 9.30
N GLU A 119 6.52 -34.32 10.52
CA GLU A 119 6.46 -33.25 11.52
C GLU A 119 7.58 -32.18 11.35
N SER A 120 8.53 -32.42 10.48
CA SER A 120 9.67 -31.49 10.28
C SER A 120 9.31 -30.44 9.24
N LEU A 121 9.46 -29.15 9.61
CA LEU A 121 9.31 -27.99 8.73
C LEU A 121 10.66 -27.28 8.62
N ARG A 122 11.03 -26.94 7.38
CA ARG A 122 12.09 -25.98 7.06
C ARG A 122 11.47 -24.83 6.29
N ALA A 123 11.77 -23.62 6.68
CA ALA A 123 11.26 -22.42 6.06
C ALA A 123 12.42 -21.46 5.73
N TRP A 124 12.27 -20.75 4.63
CA TRP A 124 13.15 -19.68 4.19
C TRP A 124 12.30 -18.44 3.96
N ASN A 125 12.74 -17.32 4.51
CA ASN A 125 12.15 -16.05 4.14
C ASN A 125 12.47 -15.79 2.66
N ILE A 126 11.45 -15.44 1.89
CA ILE A 126 11.56 -15.04 0.48
C ILE A 126 10.97 -13.65 0.27
N GLY A 127 10.48 -13.05 1.34
CA GLY A 127 9.77 -11.78 1.31
C GLY A 127 10.70 -10.57 1.17
N GLY A 128 10.08 -9.42 1.09
CA GLY A 128 10.75 -8.12 0.96
C GLY A 128 9.76 -7.03 0.58
N LEU A 129 10.27 -5.82 0.41
CA LEU A 129 9.49 -4.70 -0.07
C LEU A 129 9.30 -4.83 -1.59
N ALA A 130 8.08 -5.21 -2.00
CA ALA A 130 7.70 -5.34 -3.40
C ALA A 130 7.16 -4.02 -3.93
N GLN A 131 7.56 -3.67 -5.15
CA GLN A 131 7.10 -2.48 -5.86
C GLN A 131 6.59 -2.85 -7.24
N GLY A 132 5.64 -2.06 -7.75
CA GLY A 132 5.09 -2.35 -9.06
C GLY A 132 4.05 -1.37 -9.56
N VAL A 133 3.28 -1.85 -10.53
CA VAL A 133 2.25 -1.07 -11.21
C VAL A 133 0.88 -1.59 -10.80
N PHE A 134 -0.04 -0.67 -10.64
CA PHE A 134 -1.45 -0.90 -10.36
C PHE A 134 -2.31 -0.22 -11.43
N ASN A 135 -3.30 -0.92 -11.94
CA ASN A 135 -4.31 -0.36 -12.83
C ASN A 135 -5.59 -0.08 -12.01
N PRO A 136 -5.97 1.18 -11.75
CA PRO A 136 -7.14 1.51 -10.95
C PRO A 136 -8.47 1.14 -11.63
N GLU A 137 -8.50 0.99 -12.96
CA GLU A 137 -9.71 0.65 -13.70
C GLU A 137 -10.05 -0.85 -13.62
N THR A 138 -9.02 -1.72 -13.66
CA THR A 138 -9.19 -3.18 -13.63
C THR A 138 -8.85 -3.77 -12.27
N SER A 139 -8.28 -2.98 -11.34
CA SER A 139 -7.70 -3.39 -10.07
C SER A 139 -6.55 -4.41 -10.22
N GLU A 140 -5.98 -4.53 -11.41
CA GLU A 140 -4.87 -5.42 -11.68
C GLU A 140 -3.55 -4.82 -11.19
N PHE A 141 -2.68 -5.69 -10.70
CA PHE A 141 -1.35 -5.30 -10.28
C PHE A 141 -0.27 -6.23 -10.83
N SER A 142 0.94 -5.70 -10.91
CA SER A 142 2.17 -6.49 -11.06
C SER A 142 3.23 -5.97 -10.09
N LEU A 143 3.86 -6.88 -9.35
CA LEU A 143 4.82 -6.59 -8.30
C LEU A 143 6.13 -7.32 -8.56
N SER A 144 7.24 -6.71 -8.16
CA SER A 144 8.54 -7.38 -8.13
C SER A 144 9.36 -6.95 -6.92
N TRP A 145 10.17 -7.87 -6.41
CA TRP A 145 11.15 -7.59 -5.36
C TRP A 145 12.37 -8.48 -5.50
N THR A 146 13.39 -8.11 -4.78
CA THR A 146 14.64 -8.87 -4.69
C THR A 146 14.83 -9.33 -3.25
N HIS A 147 15.23 -10.58 -3.06
CA HIS A 147 15.59 -11.13 -1.77
C HIS A 147 17.01 -11.67 -1.81
N VAL A 148 17.80 -11.33 -0.79
CA VAL A 148 19.15 -11.84 -0.62
C VAL A 148 19.11 -12.94 0.44
N PHE A 149 19.45 -14.17 0.07
CA PHE A 149 19.56 -15.27 1.02
C PHE A 149 20.89 -15.18 1.75
N ASP A 150 20.84 -14.81 3.01
CA ASP A 150 21.99 -14.89 3.89
C ASP A 150 22.32 -16.37 4.13
N ASN A 151 23.45 -16.80 3.62
CA ASN A 151 23.99 -18.14 3.87
C ASN A 151 24.60 -18.19 5.27
N GLY A 152 23.80 -17.90 6.31
CA GLY A 152 24.20 -17.81 7.71
C GLY A 152 25.47 -18.55 8.03
N GLU A 153 26.32 -18.00 8.87
CA GLU A 153 27.68 -18.41 9.30
C GLU A 153 27.89 -19.92 9.35
N HIS A 154 28.01 -20.59 8.22
CA HIS A 154 28.68 -21.86 8.13
C HIS A 154 30.20 -21.58 8.15
N LYS A 155 30.75 -21.68 9.36
CA LYS A 155 32.14 -21.62 9.68
C LYS A 155 33.02 -22.04 8.51
N GLU A 156 33.87 -21.11 8.12
CA GLU A 156 35.04 -21.28 7.26
C GLU A 156 35.70 -22.64 7.48
N LYS A 157 35.44 -23.59 6.60
CA LYS A 157 36.25 -24.81 6.55
C LYS A 157 36.85 -25.08 5.19
N HIS A 158 36.63 -24.32 4.18
CA HIS A 158 37.37 -24.37 2.89
C HIS A 158 37.04 -23.14 2.10
N GLY A 159 37.88 -22.14 2.07
CA GLY A 159 38.11 -21.01 1.17
C GLY A 159 37.24 -20.75 -0.07
N TRP A 160 35.96 -21.09 -0.04
CA TRP A 160 35.00 -20.80 -1.13
C TRP A 160 34.30 -19.51 -0.78
N GLN A 161 34.49 -18.50 -1.59
CA GLN A 161 33.69 -17.28 -1.57
C GLN A 161 32.22 -17.68 -1.71
N HIS A 162 31.44 -17.46 -0.64
CA HIS A 162 30.00 -17.58 -0.68
C HIS A 162 29.46 -16.29 -1.31
N ASP A 163 29.15 -16.35 -2.58
CA ASP A 163 28.35 -15.32 -3.21
C ASP A 163 26.95 -15.35 -2.57
N ASP A 164 26.52 -14.23 -1.99
CA ASP A 164 25.15 -14.02 -1.52
C ASP A 164 24.21 -14.34 -2.67
N ARG A 165 23.36 -15.34 -2.48
CA ARG A 165 22.43 -15.73 -3.55
C ARG A 165 21.26 -14.79 -3.55
N THR A 166 21.17 -14.00 -4.58
CA THR A 166 20.06 -13.08 -4.83
C THR A 166 19.00 -13.74 -5.68
N ALA A 167 17.74 -13.65 -5.25
CA ALA A 167 16.60 -14.04 -6.05
C ALA A 167 15.73 -12.82 -6.37
N ARG A 168 15.19 -12.77 -7.57
CA ARG A 168 14.14 -11.84 -7.93
C ARG A 168 12.82 -12.59 -8.01
N PHE A 169 11.78 -11.98 -7.46
CA PHE A 169 10.42 -12.51 -7.43
C PHE A 169 9.49 -11.57 -8.17
N PHE A 170 8.45 -12.15 -8.73
CA PHE A 170 7.39 -11.46 -9.44
C PHE A 170 6.04 -12.05 -9.04
N LEU A 171 5.02 -11.20 -8.83
CA LEU A 171 3.63 -11.57 -8.61
C LEU A 171 2.72 -10.67 -9.43
N GLN A 172 1.60 -11.22 -9.88
CA GLN A 172 0.55 -10.50 -10.56
C GLN A 172 -0.83 -10.99 -10.10
N GLY A 173 -1.84 -10.13 -10.26
CA GLY A 173 -3.19 -10.45 -9.84
C GLY A 173 -4.09 -9.24 -9.73
N LYS A 174 -5.10 -9.33 -8.85
CA LYS A 174 -6.06 -8.26 -8.57
C LYS A 174 -6.04 -7.87 -7.10
N ALA A 175 -6.08 -6.57 -6.84
CA ALA A 175 -6.26 -6.03 -5.50
C ALA A 175 -7.76 -5.90 -5.20
N LEU A 176 -8.19 -6.41 -4.04
CA LEU A 176 -9.58 -6.40 -3.60
C LEU A 176 -9.76 -5.64 -2.28
N GLY A 177 -11.02 -5.29 -1.98
CA GLY A 177 -11.36 -4.55 -0.78
C GLY A 177 -10.86 -3.11 -0.82
N LEU A 178 -10.76 -2.53 -2.03
CA LEU A 178 -10.33 -1.14 -2.22
C LEU A 178 -11.37 -0.21 -1.61
N ALA A 179 -11.06 0.37 -0.46
CA ALA A 179 -11.82 1.44 0.14
C ALA A 179 -10.99 2.73 0.09
N PRO A 180 -11.56 3.86 -0.30
CA PRO A 180 -10.87 5.14 -0.17
C PRO A 180 -10.57 5.36 1.31
N THR A 181 -9.32 5.69 1.64
CA THR A 181 -9.00 6.14 2.98
C THR A 181 -9.77 7.42 3.23
N PRO A 182 -10.50 7.55 4.37
CA PRO A 182 -11.08 8.82 4.74
C PRO A 182 -9.94 9.82 4.91
N VAL A 183 -9.76 10.69 3.92
CA VAL A 183 -8.77 11.77 3.98
C VAL A 183 -9.23 12.71 5.09
N PRO A 184 -8.46 12.92 6.16
CA PRO A 184 -8.79 13.90 7.18
C PRO A 184 -8.94 15.25 6.46
N LEU A 185 -10.12 15.86 6.57
CA LEU A 185 -10.34 17.18 6.00
C LEU A 185 -9.25 18.11 6.51
N PRO A 186 -8.50 18.80 5.62
CA PRO A 186 -7.45 19.70 6.04
C PRO A 186 -8.01 20.67 7.09
N ALA A 187 -7.29 20.82 8.20
CA ALA A 187 -7.72 21.76 9.27
C ALA A 187 -7.99 23.17 8.73
N SER A 188 -7.38 23.52 7.59
CA SER A 188 -7.65 24.75 6.83
C SER A 188 -9.11 24.88 6.37
N LEU A 189 -9.82 23.78 6.03
CA LEU A 189 -11.23 23.82 5.67
C LEU A 189 -12.12 24.17 6.89
N LEU A 190 -11.80 23.62 8.06
CA LEU A 190 -12.50 23.97 9.32
C LEU A 190 -12.21 25.40 9.74
N LEU A 191 -10.97 25.88 9.61
CA LEU A 191 -10.56 27.25 9.84
C LEU A 191 -11.24 28.21 8.85
N PHE A 192 -11.34 27.83 7.60
CA PHE A 192 -11.99 28.63 6.55
C PHE A 192 -13.49 28.76 6.82
N ALA A 193 -14.17 27.65 7.13
CA ALA A 193 -15.59 27.65 7.50
C ALA A 193 -15.84 28.50 8.78
N GLY A 194 -14.99 28.36 9.80
CA GLY A 194 -15.05 29.16 11.02
C GLY A 194 -14.79 30.65 10.76
N GLY A 195 -13.87 30.98 9.86
CA GLY A 195 -13.56 32.35 9.46
C GLY A 195 -14.75 33.05 8.78
N PHE A 196 -15.45 32.35 7.88
CA PHE A 196 -16.66 32.89 7.21
C PHE A 196 -17.80 33.10 8.20
N MET A 197 -18.05 32.18 9.13
CA MET A 197 -19.08 32.37 10.15
C MET A 197 -18.75 33.55 11.08
N GLY A 198 -17.47 33.72 11.43
CA GLY A 198 -17.03 34.87 12.25
C GLY A 198 -17.22 36.22 11.57
N LEU A 199 -16.85 36.31 10.27
CA LEU A 199 -17.02 37.56 9.51
C LEU A 199 -18.49 37.87 9.21
N GLY A 200 -19.31 36.85 8.93
CA GLY A 200 -20.76 36.99 8.76
C GLY A 200 -21.44 37.50 10.04
N GLY A 201 -21.06 36.96 11.19
CA GLY A 201 -21.58 37.38 12.50
C GLY A 201 -21.28 38.85 12.85
N LEU A 202 -20.05 39.29 12.51
CA LEU A 202 -19.67 40.71 12.69
C LEU A 202 -20.43 41.65 11.77
N ALA A 203 -20.67 41.28 10.52
CA ALA A 203 -21.46 42.09 9.58
C ALA A 203 -22.92 42.24 10.01
N PHE A 204 -23.52 41.16 10.53
CA PHE A 204 -24.90 41.22 11.09
C PHE A 204 -25.01 42.10 12.35
N ARG A 205 -24.02 42.05 13.22
CA ARG A 205 -23.98 42.87 14.44
C ARG A 205 -23.91 44.38 14.13
N LYS A 206 -23.11 44.75 13.10
CA LYS A 206 -22.98 46.15 12.66
C LYS A 206 -24.26 46.70 12.04
N ARG A 207 -25.05 45.89 11.34
CA ARG A 207 -26.36 46.30 10.78
C ARG A 207 -27.42 46.54 11.88
N ARG A 208 -27.45 45.77 12.95
CA ARG A 208 -28.38 45.98 14.07
C ARG A 208 -28.07 47.25 14.85
N ALA A 209 -26.77 47.60 15.02
CA ALA A 209 -26.40 48.84 15.73
C ALA A 209 -26.81 50.12 14.96
N LEU A 210 -26.90 50.09 13.64
CA LEU A 210 -27.34 51.21 12.80
C LEU A 210 -28.89 51.38 12.76
N ALA A 211 -29.65 50.30 13.04
CA ALA A 211 -31.11 50.34 13.03
C ALA A 211 -31.71 50.88 14.35
N THR A 212 -30.99 50.94 15.43
CA THR A 212 -31.44 51.41 16.74
C THR A 212 -31.08 52.88 17.04
N GLY A 213 -30.40 53.57 16.12
CA GLY A 213 -29.91 54.94 16.33
C GLY A 213 -30.78 56.09 15.77
N THR A 214 -32.02 55.81 15.31
CA THR A 214 -32.86 56.86 14.71
C THR A 214 -34.22 56.97 15.42
N THR A 215 -34.21 57.39 16.67
CA THR A 215 -35.35 57.97 17.38
C THR A 215 -34.85 58.94 18.46
N ALA A 216 -34.62 60.15 18.09
CA ALA A 216 -34.62 61.33 18.99
C ALA A 216 -34.95 62.57 18.16
#